data_de1d90e295e00a6a4390933453e87f34
#
_entry.id   de1d90e295e00a6a4390933453e87f34
#
_cell.length_a   1.000
_cell.length_b   1.000
_cell.length_c   1.000
_cell.angle_alpha   90.00
_cell.angle_beta   90.00
_cell.angle_gamma   90.00
#
_symmetry.space_group_name_H-M   'P 1'
#
loop_
_entity.id
_entity.type
_entity.pdbx_description
1 polymer ?
#
loop_
_entity_poly.entity_id
_entity_poly.type
_entity_poly.pdbx_seq_one_letter_code
_entity_poly.pdbx_strand_id
1 'polypeptide(L)'
;MKINGEDLSVFKEKKTKKTLLKLIIIFIIIVIIFFLLEFFFIFKMRSDYYFNQEILENGQKYEKSIYIKYKGKIYAYVYGESYQLDNVDIESFKVIDSMEYFDSHVAVDKKSVYFGNISIPDLNPNKIENIGNGYYSDGVNSYFCSNIFGKDKDLSEKSKIRQYIEYYIFKSKKPQEYSYSFKKVETNKTLKTIKNLDSFATDGEKIYYQGEILENADFNTLKVVDRYNEYFFDKKNVYYKSKLLSLPSNDKLKIVSVEQEERKYLFDGLNGNVFLEENAFDKKYLPYQVLGEKSNHIKDLLFVSKDGIFFYNSETKEQERAGDNIFIGEIKEINPNVISDDKNIYYLHSYDIYKKKKVKNGYIDILVSKNIGVFYLGEKKDWKKLKDIEYGTTGEVWEKNNKYYYFDNLGVYQLIDAVIYEIIDNASLKFLLETNNINDNAIRELIKNKKLVAVNGKEIIRASIKYKESHRAEIFLIAFSILIITIVSLILYLKWKKMKLEVKEIEEEIKRQNKKIEPLIRYYNDKEEK
;
A
#
# COMPACT_ATOMS: atom_id res chain seq x y z
N MET A 1 71.65 -3.65 33.03
CA MET A 1 70.30 -3.18 33.54
C MET A 1 69.19 -4.12 33.03
N LYS A 2 68.81 -5.17 33.78
CA LYS A 2 67.69 -6.06 33.42
C LYS A 2 66.40 -5.31 33.71
N ILE A 3 65.69 -4.94 32.68
CA ILE A 3 64.35 -4.43 32.84
C ILE A 3 63.46 -5.64 33.21
N ASN A 4 63.02 -5.64 34.48
CA ASN A 4 62.18 -6.73 35.02
C ASN A 4 60.89 -6.86 34.22
N GLY A 5 60.49 -8.11 33.91
CA GLY A 5 59.29 -8.42 33.10
C GLY A 5 57.98 -7.86 33.66
N GLU A 6 57.90 -7.49 34.93
CA GLU A 6 56.80 -6.82 35.60
C GLU A 6 56.56 -5.39 35.11
N ASP A 7 57.60 -4.60 34.82
CA ASP A 7 57.43 -3.23 34.32
C ASP A 7 56.85 -3.19 32.90
N LEU A 8 57.13 -4.21 32.08
CA LEU A 8 56.61 -4.31 30.72
C LEU A 8 55.11 -4.66 30.70
N SER A 9 54.64 -5.48 31.65
CA SER A 9 53.25 -5.88 31.78
C SER A 9 52.35 -4.72 32.24
N VAL A 10 52.81 -3.95 33.23
CA VAL A 10 52.09 -2.76 33.74
C VAL A 10 52.05 -1.66 32.69
N PHE A 11 53.09 -1.48 31.88
CA PHE A 11 53.11 -0.52 30.79
C PHE A 11 52.16 -0.91 29.67
N LYS A 12 52.08 -2.21 29.31
CA LYS A 12 51.11 -2.76 28.34
C LYS A 12 49.68 -2.56 28.82
N GLU A 13 49.37 -2.84 30.08
CA GLU A 13 48.04 -2.68 30.63
C GLU A 13 47.55 -1.22 30.65
N LYS A 14 48.42 -0.27 31.08
CA LYS A 14 48.10 1.17 31.03
C LYS A 14 47.88 1.66 29.59
N LYS A 15 48.67 1.20 28.61
CA LYS A 15 48.52 1.58 27.20
C LYS A 15 47.23 1.02 26.61
N THR A 16 46.81 -0.20 26.98
CA THR A 16 45.57 -0.85 26.57
C THR A 16 44.34 -0.12 27.13
N LYS A 17 44.32 0.23 28.42
CA LYS A 17 43.25 1.02 29.06
C LYS A 17 43.08 2.39 28.42
N LYS A 18 44.17 3.10 28.12
CA LYS A 18 44.15 4.41 27.44
C LYS A 18 43.62 4.29 26.00
N THR A 19 43.89 3.17 25.34
CA THR A 19 43.39 2.89 23.98
C THR A 19 41.90 2.58 23.98
N LEU A 20 41.40 1.76 24.93
CA LEU A 20 40.01 1.44 25.12
C LEU A 20 39.17 2.70 25.41
N LEU A 21 39.66 3.58 26.28
CA LEU A 21 39.01 4.86 26.59
C LEU A 21 38.87 5.74 25.34
N LYS A 22 39.92 5.83 24.49
CA LYS A 22 39.83 6.58 23.23
C LYS A 22 38.79 6.01 22.29
N LEU A 23 38.62 4.67 22.24
CA LEU A 23 37.58 4.02 21.40
C LEU A 23 36.20 4.30 21.90
N ILE A 24 35.98 4.27 23.20
CA ILE A 24 34.69 4.62 23.83
C ILE A 24 34.35 6.08 23.50
N ILE A 25 35.32 6.99 23.61
CA ILE A 25 35.09 8.41 23.25
C ILE A 25 34.72 8.57 21.78
N ILE A 26 35.41 7.88 20.85
CA ILE A 26 35.11 7.92 19.42
C ILE A 26 33.68 7.37 19.17
N PHE A 27 33.31 6.27 19.82
CA PHE A 27 31.99 5.69 19.73
C PHE A 27 30.90 6.67 20.20
N ILE A 28 31.11 7.31 21.36
CA ILE A 28 30.19 8.32 21.89
C ILE A 28 30.05 9.49 20.90
N ILE A 29 31.14 9.95 20.31
CA ILE A 29 31.12 11.03 19.30
C ILE A 29 30.31 10.61 18.07
N ILE A 30 30.45 9.38 17.57
CA ILE A 30 29.69 8.86 16.44
C ILE A 30 28.20 8.82 16.78
N VAL A 31 27.84 8.36 17.98
CA VAL A 31 26.45 8.33 18.45
C VAL A 31 25.87 9.75 18.55
N ILE A 32 26.63 10.68 19.09
CA ILE A 32 26.19 12.09 19.17
C ILE A 32 25.99 12.68 17.76
N ILE A 33 26.91 12.43 16.82
CA ILE A 33 26.76 12.89 15.43
C ILE A 33 25.52 12.30 14.79
N PHE A 34 25.24 11.02 15.03
CA PHE A 34 24.01 10.38 14.51
C PHE A 34 22.74 11.05 15.03
N PHE A 35 22.65 11.30 16.34
CA PHE A 35 21.50 12.02 16.92
C PHE A 35 21.40 13.47 16.43
N LEU A 36 22.52 14.16 16.24
CA LEU A 36 22.52 15.51 15.68
C LEU A 36 22.02 15.51 14.23
N LEU A 37 22.38 14.51 13.43
CA LEU A 37 21.88 14.35 12.07
C LEU A 37 20.38 14.04 12.06
N GLU A 38 19.89 13.11 12.88
CA GLU A 38 18.45 12.86 13.02
C GLU A 38 17.69 14.13 13.41
N PHE A 39 18.16 14.84 14.42
CA PHE A 39 17.56 16.10 14.86
C PHE A 39 17.56 17.15 13.75
N PHE A 40 18.67 17.26 12.99
CA PHE A 40 18.76 18.14 11.83
C PHE A 40 17.70 17.80 10.76
N PHE A 41 17.54 16.51 10.42
CA PHE A 41 16.53 16.10 9.43
C PHE A 41 15.12 16.36 9.93
N ILE A 42 14.80 16.02 11.18
CA ILE A 42 13.48 16.31 11.77
C ILE A 42 13.19 17.83 11.75
N PHE A 43 14.18 18.64 12.12
CA PHE A 43 14.03 20.10 12.09
C PHE A 43 13.80 20.63 10.68
N LYS A 44 14.49 20.10 9.68
CA LYS A 44 14.32 20.48 8.26
C LYS A 44 12.97 20.06 7.72
N MET A 45 12.52 18.84 7.98
CA MET A 45 11.17 18.38 7.60
C MET A 45 10.07 19.25 8.23
N ARG A 46 10.24 19.62 9.49
CA ARG A 46 9.31 20.53 10.18
C ARG A 46 9.34 21.94 9.58
N SER A 47 10.52 22.44 9.19
CA SER A 47 10.67 23.71 8.49
C SER A 47 9.95 23.70 7.13
N ASP A 48 10.07 22.60 6.36
CA ASP A 48 9.36 22.45 5.10
C ASP A 48 7.84 22.44 5.29
N TYR A 49 7.36 21.77 6.33
CA TYR A 49 5.94 21.76 6.66
C TYR A 49 5.43 23.20 6.93
N TYR A 50 6.12 23.97 7.77
CA TYR A 50 5.74 25.36 8.03
C TYR A 50 5.84 26.24 6.79
N PHE A 51 6.84 26.01 5.96
CA PHE A 51 6.97 26.74 4.69
C PHE A 51 5.82 26.40 3.73
N ASN A 52 5.36 25.16 3.66
CA ASN A 52 4.17 24.78 2.91
C ASN A 52 2.91 25.52 3.44
N GLN A 53 2.74 25.59 4.77
CA GLN A 53 1.62 26.34 5.35
C GLN A 53 1.71 27.85 5.01
N GLU A 54 2.91 28.43 5.08
CA GLU A 54 3.14 29.84 4.72
C GLU A 54 2.78 30.13 3.25
N ILE A 55 3.10 29.20 2.32
CA ILE A 55 2.71 29.30 0.90
C ILE A 55 1.18 29.27 0.76
N LEU A 56 0.50 28.37 1.47
CA LEU A 56 -0.96 28.24 1.39
C LEU A 56 -1.71 29.44 1.98
N GLU A 57 -1.21 29.97 3.09
CA GLU A 57 -1.86 31.09 3.80
C GLU A 57 -1.60 32.45 3.15
N ASN A 58 -0.36 32.68 2.67
CA ASN A 58 0.08 34.00 2.20
C ASN A 58 0.35 34.06 0.69
N GLY A 59 0.22 32.94 -0.01
CA GLY A 59 0.40 32.90 -1.45
C GLY A 59 -0.85 33.35 -2.20
N GLN A 60 -0.64 33.92 -3.39
CA GLN A 60 -1.71 34.24 -4.32
C GLN A 60 -2.05 33.00 -5.14
N LYS A 61 -3.17 32.32 -4.81
CA LYS A 61 -3.65 31.16 -5.57
C LYS A 61 -4.20 31.62 -6.93
N TYR A 62 -3.81 30.91 -8.00
CA TYR A 62 -4.49 31.02 -9.27
C TYR A 62 -5.87 30.35 -9.15
N GLU A 63 -6.90 31.07 -9.61
CA GLU A 63 -8.29 30.63 -9.44
C GLU A 63 -8.51 29.23 -10.00
N LYS A 64 -9.22 28.39 -9.23
CA LYS A 64 -9.54 27.00 -9.58
C LYS A 64 -8.34 26.18 -10.07
N SER A 65 -7.20 26.31 -9.39
CA SER A 65 -5.99 25.57 -9.75
C SER A 65 -5.16 25.15 -8.55
N ILE A 66 -4.22 24.23 -8.77
CA ILE A 66 -3.22 23.82 -7.79
C ILE A 66 -2.04 24.81 -7.69
N TYR A 67 -2.00 25.86 -8.49
CA TYR A 67 -0.86 26.76 -8.60
C TYR A 67 -0.98 27.98 -7.69
N ILE A 68 0.13 28.32 -7.05
CA ILE A 68 0.22 29.42 -6.07
C ILE A 68 1.46 30.25 -6.38
N LYS A 69 1.28 31.59 -6.51
CA LYS A 69 2.38 32.54 -6.62
C LYS A 69 2.76 33.00 -5.20
N TYR A 70 4.01 32.79 -4.82
CA TYR A 70 4.52 33.19 -3.52
C TYR A 70 5.97 33.66 -3.61
N LYS A 71 6.27 34.85 -3.02
CA LYS A 71 7.61 35.49 -3.03
C LYS A 71 8.28 35.47 -4.41
N GLY A 72 7.52 35.82 -5.47
CA GLY A 72 8.05 35.87 -6.83
C GLY A 72 8.38 34.51 -7.46
N LYS A 73 7.78 33.44 -7.00
CA LYS A 73 7.91 32.08 -7.52
C LYS A 73 6.55 31.43 -7.68
N ILE A 74 6.45 30.44 -8.56
CA ILE A 74 5.25 29.62 -8.74
C ILE A 74 5.47 28.26 -8.11
N TYR A 75 4.49 27.81 -7.35
CA TYR A 75 4.44 26.50 -6.71
C TYR A 75 3.21 25.73 -7.20
N ALA A 76 3.36 24.43 -7.40
CA ALA A 76 2.26 23.49 -7.57
C ALA A 76 2.03 22.75 -6.27
N TYR A 77 0.79 22.78 -5.75
CA TYR A 77 0.41 22.08 -4.51
C TYR A 77 -0.13 20.70 -4.86
N VAL A 78 0.62 19.65 -4.52
CA VAL A 78 0.30 18.26 -4.83
C VAL A 78 0.42 17.41 -3.57
N TYR A 79 -0.65 16.78 -3.14
CA TYR A 79 -0.71 15.87 -1.98
C TYR A 79 -0.11 16.44 -0.69
N GLY A 80 -0.51 17.65 -0.32
CA GLY A 80 -0.05 18.28 0.93
C GLY A 80 1.33 18.96 0.84
N GLU A 81 2.00 18.89 -0.31
CA GLU A 81 3.33 19.43 -0.53
C GLU A 81 3.35 20.49 -1.64
N SER A 82 4.11 21.55 -1.42
CA SER A 82 4.35 22.59 -2.42
C SER A 82 5.67 22.34 -3.14
N TYR A 83 5.60 22.22 -4.47
CA TYR A 83 6.74 22.03 -5.34
C TYR A 83 6.97 23.29 -6.17
N GLN A 84 8.15 23.90 -6.05
CA GLN A 84 8.51 25.05 -6.87
C GLN A 84 8.66 24.61 -8.33
N LEU A 85 8.01 25.32 -9.25
CA LEU A 85 8.26 25.15 -10.67
C LEU A 85 9.55 25.87 -11.08
N ASP A 86 10.39 25.20 -11.88
CA ASP A 86 11.67 25.73 -12.31
C ASP A 86 11.52 26.60 -13.57
N ASN A 87 12.33 27.64 -13.66
CA ASN A 87 12.50 28.50 -14.86
C ASN A 87 11.22 29.11 -15.40
N VAL A 88 10.19 29.27 -14.57
CA VAL A 88 8.89 29.83 -14.95
C VAL A 88 9.02 31.31 -15.33
N ASP A 89 8.43 31.70 -16.45
CA ASP A 89 8.19 33.10 -16.78
C ASP A 89 6.89 33.55 -16.10
N ILE A 90 7.03 34.22 -14.95
CA ILE A 90 5.91 34.56 -14.07
C ILE A 90 4.91 35.51 -14.72
N GLU A 91 5.41 36.42 -15.59
CA GLU A 91 4.57 37.45 -16.25
C GLU A 91 3.62 36.83 -17.28
N SER A 92 4.05 35.73 -17.92
CA SER A 92 3.24 35.03 -18.91
C SER A 92 2.55 33.77 -18.36
N PHE A 93 2.77 33.45 -17.08
CA PHE A 93 2.21 32.23 -16.49
C PHE A 93 0.69 32.32 -16.40
N LYS A 94 0.01 31.33 -16.96
CA LYS A 94 -1.45 31.21 -16.91
C LYS A 94 -1.86 29.74 -16.78
N VAL A 95 -2.97 29.52 -16.11
CA VAL A 95 -3.60 28.21 -15.96
C VAL A 95 -4.43 27.92 -17.20
N ILE A 96 -4.36 26.70 -17.70
CA ILE A 96 -5.22 26.20 -18.78
C ILE A 96 -6.28 25.36 -18.13
N ASP A 97 -7.55 25.62 -18.44
CA ASP A 97 -8.75 24.95 -17.98
C ASP A 97 -8.94 24.84 -16.46
N SER A 98 -9.95 25.52 -16.01
CA SER A 98 -10.59 25.19 -14.75
C SER A 98 -11.72 24.19 -15.02
N MET A 99 -11.57 22.93 -14.61
CA MET A 99 -12.72 22.03 -14.55
C MET A 99 -13.73 22.55 -13.52
N GLU A 100 -15.01 22.38 -13.78
CA GLU A 100 -16.08 22.92 -12.91
C GLU A 100 -15.98 22.41 -11.46
N TYR A 101 -15.48 21.18 -11.28
CA TYR A 101 -15.44 20.47 -9.99
C TYR A 101 -14.03 20.17 -9.47
N PHE A 102 -12.97 20.36 -10.24
CA PHE A 102 -11.59 20.04 -9.84
C PHE A 102 -10.65 21.21 -10.10
N ASP A 103 -9.68 21.41 -9.22
CA ASP A 103 -8.60 22.37 -9.43
C ASP A 103 -7.77 21.96 -10.67
N SER A 104 -7.56 22.89 -11.60
CA SER A 104 -6.73 22.65 -12.76
C SER A 104 -5.27 22.39 -12.35
N HIS A 105 -4.65 21.40 -12.97
CA HIS A 105 -3.25 21.04 -12.79
C HIS A 105 -2.42 21.22 -14.06
N VAL A 106 -2.97 21.93 -15.06
CA VAL A 106 -2.27 22.26 -16.29
C VAL A 106 -2.10 23.77 -16.41
N ALA A 107 -0.89 24.18 -16.68
CA ALA A 107 -0.53 25.57 -16.85
C ALA A 107 0.51 25.76 -17.95
N VAL A 108 0.67 27.00 -18.42
CA VAL A 108 1.69 27.38 -19.38
C VAL A 108 2.34 28.71 -19.02
N ASP A 109 3.55 28.91 -19.49
CA ASP A 109 4.15 30.20 -19.68
C ASP A 109 4.64 30.34 -21.13
N LYS A 110 5.35 31.39 -21.49
CA LYS A 110 5.87 31.55 -22.85
C LYS A 110 6.93 30.54 -23.28
N LYS A 111 7.44 29.69 -22.32
CA LYS A 111 8.53 28.74 -22.56
C LYS A 111 8.10 27.30 -22.46
N SER A 112 7.15 27.01 -21.59
CA SER A 112 6.87 25.63 -21.17
C SER A 112 5.38 25.37 -20.90
N VAL A 113 4.99 24.12 -21.05
CA VAL A 113 3.73 23.55 -20.54
C VAL A 113 4.03 22.79 -19.24
N TYR A 114 3.17 22.93 -18.25
CA TYR A 114 3.32 22.28 -16.94
C TYR A 114 2.14 21.34 -16.69
N PHE A 115 2.44 20.08 -16.37
CA PHE A 115 1.48 19.13 -15.83
C PHE A 115 1.78 18.93 -14.35
N GLY A 116 0.94 19.51 -13.48
CA GLY A 116 1.20 19.55 -12.05
C GLY A 116 2.52 20.26 -11.75
N ASN A 117 3.43 19.54 -11.13
CA ASN A 117 4.76 20.02 -10.75
C ASN A 117 5.87 19.69 -11.79
N ILE A 118 5.50 19.20 -12.98
CA ILE A 118 6.45 18.77 -14.01
C ILE A 118 6.30 19.61 -15.28
N SER A 119 7.42 20.07 -15.83
CA SER A 119 7.48 20.77 -17.13
C SER A 119 7.58 19.76 -18.27
N ILE A 120 6.78 19.94 -19.31
CA ILE A 120 6.75 19.11 -20.53
C ILE A 120 7.47 19.87 -21.65
N PRO A 121 8.71 19.51 -22.01
CA PRO A 121 9.57 20.33 -22.84
C PRO A 121 9.23 20.30 -24.33
N ASP A 122 8.56 19.26 -24.81
CA ASP A 122 8.26 19.06 -26.25
C ASP A 122 6.84 19.49 -26.65
N LEU A 123 6.09 20.13 -25.76
CA LEU A 123 4.83 20.81 -26.07
C LEU A 123 5.05 22.30 -26.29
N ASN A 124 4.48 22.83 -27.38
CA ASN A 124 4.53 24.27 -27.68
C ASN A 124 3.49 25.03 -26.83
N PRO A 125 3.90 25.85 -25.85
CA PRO A 125 2.96 26.54 -24.95
C PRO A 125 2.05 27.56 -25.66
N ASN A 126 2.43 28.04 -26.85
CA ASN A 126 1.63 29.00 -27.61
C ASN A 126 0.51 28.32 -28.44
N LYS A 127 0.56 26.98 -28.58
CA LYS A 127 -0.38 26.23 -29.42
C LYS A 127 -1.13 25.15 -28.64
N ILE A 128 -0.84 25.02 -27.34
CA ILE A 128 -1.45 23.99 -26.52
C ILE A 128 -2.96 24.18 -26.41
N GLU A 129 -3.71 23.13 -26.66
CA GLU A 129 -5.15 23.06 -26.55
C GLU A 129 -5.56 21.89 -25.68
N ASN A 130 -6.61 22.07 -24.90
CA ASN A 130 -7.29 20.98 -24.22
C ASN A 130 -8.24 20.28 -25.20
N ILE A 131 -7.93 19.02 -25.51
CA ILE A 131 -8.78 18.18 -26.37
C ILE A 131 -10.01 17.67 -25.61
N GLY A 132 -9.95 17.64 -24.28
CA GLY A 132 -10.91 17.00 -23.37
C GLY A 132 -10.45 15.61 -22.89
N ASN A 133 -11.19 15.04 -21.95
CA ASN A 133 -10.91 13.72 -21.35
C ASN A 133 -9.46 13.55 -20.82
N GLY A 134 -8.80 14.66 -20.42
CA GLY A 134 -7.40 14.66 -19.98
C GLY A 134 -6.36 14.70 -21.10
N TYR A 135 -6.76 14.88 -22.36
CA TYR A 135 -5.84 14.98 -23.48
C TYR A 135 -5.54 16.44 -23.84
N TYR A 136 -4.26 16.70 -24.13
CA TYR A 136 -3.71 18.00 -24.51
C TYR A 136 -2.84 17.84 -25.75
N SER A 137 -2.90 18.81 -26.68
CA SER A 137 -2.12 18.77 -27.92
C SER A 137 -1.68 20.18 -28.35
N ASP A 138 -0.52 20.30 -28.98
CA ASP A 138 -0.06 21.49 -29.65
C ASP A 138 -0.21 21.41 -31.20
N GLY A 139 -0.91 20.38 -31.68
CA GLY A 139 -1.08 20.04 -33.08
C GLY A 139 0.05 19.17 -33.66
N VAL A 140 1.13 18.96 -32.93
CA VAL A 140 2.27 18.09 -33.31
C VAL A 140 2.44 16.95 -32.30
N ASN A 141 2.54 17.31 -31.02
CA ASN A 141 2.64 16.36 -29.91
C ASN A 141 1.32 16.35 -29.15
N SER A 142 0.95 15.19 -28.68
CA SER A 142 -0.25 14.99 -27.87
C SER A 142 0.09 14.20 -26.61
N TYR A 143 -0.55 14.55 -25.50
CA TYR A 143 -0.36 13.93 -24.21
C TYR A 143 -1.70 13.64 -23.53
N PHE A 144 -1.80 12.55 -22.84
CA PHE A 144 -2.76 12.33 -21.78
C PHE A 144 -2.16 12.80 -20.46
N CYS A 145 -2.88 13.61 -19.70
CA CYS A 145 -2.52 14.00 -18.33
C CYS A 145 -3.66 13.58 -17.39
N SER A 146 -3.36 12.67 -16.46
CA SER A 146 -4.32 12.22 -15.48
C SER A 146 -4.74 13.35 -14.55
N ASN A 147 -6.00 13.39 -14.16
CA ASN A 147 -6.48 14.27 -13.08
C ASN A 147 -6.21 13.69 -11.68
N ILE A 148 -5.61 12.50 -11.61
CA ILE A 148 -5.24 11.82 -10.37
C ILE A 148 -3.73 11.87 -10.23
N PHE A 149 -3.26 12.40 -9.10
CA PHE A 149 -1.85 12.33 -8.73
C PHE A 149 -1.53 10.98 -8.08
N GLY A 150 -0.29 10.56 -8.16
CA GLY A 150 0.20 9.33 -7.56
C GLY A 150 1.61 9.49 -7.01
N LYS A 151 2.03 8.50 -6.22
CA LYS A 151 3.42 8.41 -5.78
C LYS A 151 4.30 8.06 -6.99
N ASP A 152 5.44 8.74 -7.12
CA ASP A 152 6.41 8.42 -8.15
C ASP A 152 6.92 6.98 -7.97
N LYS A 153 6.62 6.13 -8.97
CA LYS A 153 6.96 4.70 -8.94
C LYS A 153 8.46 4.46 -9.11
N ASP A 154 9.16 5.39 -9.75
CA ASP A 154 10.60 5.29 -10.03
C ASP A 154 11.44 5.78 -8.84
N LEU A 155 10.80 6.43 -7.87
CA LEU A 155 11.46 6.91 -6.66
C LEU A 155 11.62 5.77 -5.62
N SER A 156 12.68 4.97 -5.75
CA SER A 156 13.03 3.95 -4.74
C SER A 156 13.33 4.58 -3.38
N GLU A 157 13.14 3.84 -2.27
CA GLU A 157 13.43 4.35 -0.92
C GLU A 157 14.90 4.80 -0.75
N LYS A 158 15.85 4.11 -1.39
CA LYS A 158 17.27 4.53 -1.40
C LYS A 158 17.48 5.83 -2.17
N SER A 159 16.84 5.97 -3.33
CA SER A 159 16.87 7.19 -4.13
C SER A 159 16.25 8.37 -3.37
N LYS A 160 15.14 8.14 -2.69
CA LYS A 160 14.45 9.13 -1.87
C LYS A 160 15.35 9.67 -0.74
N ILE A 161 15.97 8.80 0.05
CA ILE A 161 16.88 9.20 1.13
C ILE A 161 18.04 10.04 0.58
N ARG A 162 18.66 9.60 -0.52
CA ARG A 162 19.74 10.34 -1.19
C ARG A 162 19.28 11.72 -1.64
N GLN A 163 18.13 11.83 -2.32
CA GLN A 163 17.60 13.10 -2.80
C GLN A 163 17.26 14.07 -1.65
N TYR A 164 16.73 13.57 -0.50
CA TYR A 164 16.53 14.42 0.68
C TYR A 164 17.82 14.88 1.32
N ILE A 165 18.88 14.06 1.34
CA ILE A 165 20.22 14.48 1.77
C ILE A 165 20.73 15.59 0.85
N GLU A 166 20.62 15.41 -0.47
CA GLU A 166 21.02 16.41 -1.46
C GLU A 166 20.23 17.71 -1.30
N TYR A 167 18.92 17.62 -1.07
CA TYR A 167 18.05 18.76 -0.84
C TYR A 167 18.39 19.55 0.42
N TYR A 168 18.50 18.89 1.57
CA TYR A 168 18.72 19.57 2.84
C TYR A 168 20.15 20.04 3.07
N ILE A 169 21.14 19.33 2.55
CA ILE A 169 22.55 19.66 2.76
C ILE A 169 23.10 20.50 1.61
N PHE A 170 22.84 20.12 0.36
CA PHE A 170 23.42 20.75 -0.82
C PHE A 170 22.47 21.72 -1.53
N LYS A 171 21.27 21.98 -0.96
CA LYS A 171 20.25 22.88 -1.50
C LYS A 171 19.84 22.53 -2.94
N SER A 172 19.83 21.24 -3.25
CA SER A 172 19.30 20.75 -4.52
C SER A 172 17.77 20.91 -4.60
N LYS A 173 17.17 20.48 -5.70
CA LYS A 173 15.72 20.50 -5.88
C LYS A 173 15.05 19.57 -4.86
N LYS A 174 13.88 20.00 -4.33
CA LYS A 174 13.04 19.17 -3.45
C LYS A 174 12.63 17.87 -4.17
N PRO A 175 12.77 16.69 -3.54
CA PRO A 175 12.32 15.43 -4.13
C PRO A 175 10.85 15.47 -4.50
N GLN A 176 10.51 15.05 -5.71
CA GLN A 176 9.12 14.99 -6.19
C GLN A 176 8.53 13.62 -5.86
N GLU A 177 7.97 13.47 -4.66
CA GLU A 177 7.38 12.20 -4.23
C GLU A 177 6.02 11.91 -4.88
N TYR A 178 5.30 12.97 -5.22
CA TYR A 178 3.98 12.89 -5.84
C TYR A 178 3.93 13.77 -7.08
N SER A 179 3.31 13.25 -8.12
CA SER A 179 3.11 13.95 -9.38
C SER A 179 1.83 13.48 -10.05
N TYR A 180 1.32 14.28 -10.99
CA TYR A 180 0.30 13.83 -11.91
C TYR A 180 0.93 12.93 -12.96
N SER A 181 0.34 11.76 -13.20
CA SER A 181 0.81 10.89 -14.27
C SER A 181 0.43 11.46 -15.62
N PHE A 182 1.36 11.43 -16.56
CA PHE A 182 1.13 11.83 -17.94
C PHE A 182 1.81 10.85 -18.89
N LYS A 183 1.28 10.79 -20.11
CA LYS A 183 1.82 9.91 -21.14
C LYS A 183 1.73 10.55 -22.50
N LYS A 184 2.83 10.51 -23.26
CA LYS A 184 2.84 10.92 -24.66
C LYS A 184 2.00 9.95 -25.48
N VAL A 185 1.15 10.49 -26.35
CA VAL A 185 0.33 9.69 -27.26
C VAL A 185 1.10 9.51 -28.56
N GLU A 186 1.36 8.26 -28.91
CA GLU A 186 2.08 7.93 -30.14
C GLU A 186 1.14 8.02 -31.36
N THR A 187 0.93 9.23 -31.83
CA THR A 187 0.17 9.51 -33.06
C THR A 187 0.71 10.75 -33.76
N ASN A 188 0.58 10.80 -35.09
CA ASN A 188 0.83 11.96 -35.92
C ASN A 188 -0.46 12.59 -36.47
N LYS A 189 -1.62 12.16 -35.95
CA LYS A 189 -2.94 12.63 -36.34
C LYS A 189 -3.58 13.46 -35.25
N THR A 190 -4.57 14.26 -35.60
CA THR A 190 -5.34 15.04 -34.64
C THR A 190 -6.21 14.14 -33.79
N LEU A 191 -6.08 14.25 -32.47
CA LEU A 191 -6.91 13.54 -31.50
C LEU A 191 -8.28 14.21 -31.36
N LYS A 192 -9.28 13.37 -31.08
CA LYS A 192 -10.63 13.78 -30.68
C LYS A 192 -11.08 12.93 -29.49
N THR A 193 -11.81 13.54 -28.57
CA THR A 193 -12.43 12.78 -27.46
C THR A 193 -13.52 11.87 -27.94
N ILE A 194 -13.75 10.78 -27.19
CA ILE A 194 -14.89 9.88 -27.43
C ILE A 194 -15.98 10.26 -26.43
N LYS A 195 -17.15 10.61 -26.95
CA LYS A 195 -18.30 11.03 -26.14
C LYS A 195 -18.72 9.91 -25.16
N ASN A 196 -18.99 10.28 -23.91
CA ASN A 196 -19.42 9.38 -22.83
C ASN A 196 -18.40 8.30 -22.40
N LEU A 197 -17.15 8.44 -22.84
CA LEU A 197 -16.05 7.57 -22.41
C LEU A 197 -14.93 8.44 -21.83
N ASP A 198 -14.82 8.47 -20.50
CA ASP A 198 -13.82 9.26 -19.79
C ASP A 198 -12.42 8.68 -20.02
N SER A 199 -11.43 9.56 -20.21
CA SER A 199 -10.03 9.18 -20.48
C SER A 199 -9.78 8.52 -21.84
N PHE A 200 -10.75 8.58 -22.76
CA PHE A 200 -10.60 8.05 -24.12
C PHE A 200 -10.45 9.16 -25.17
N ALA A 201 -9.62 8.85 -26.16
CA ALA A 201 -9.49 9.63 -27.38
C ALA A 201 -9.32 8.72 -28.60
N THR A 202 -9.50 9.30 -29.80
CA THR A 202 -9.23 8.63 -31.07
C THR A 202 -8.54 9.58 -32.04
N ASP A 203 -7.70 9.05 -32.91
CA ASP A 203 -7.12 9.76 -34.05
C ASP A 203 -7.86 9.42 -35.37
N GLY A 204 -9.00 8.74 -35.26
CA GLY A 204 -9.82 8.27 -36.39
C GLY A 204 -9.47 6.85 -36.87
N GLU A 205 -8.32 6.31 -36.48
CA GLU A 205 -7.91 4.93 -36.81
C GLU A 205 -7.72 4.08 -35.56
N LYS A 206 -7.17 4.69 -34.51
CA LYS A 206 -6.87 4.03 -33.23
C LYS A 206 -7.68 4.64 -32.12
N ILE A 207 -7.90 3.85 -31.09
CA ILE A 207 -8.50 4.27 -29.82
C ILE A 207 -7.40 4.29 -28.77
N TYR A 208 -7.40 5.32 -27.95
CA TYR A 208 -6.46 5.50 -26.85
C TYR A 208 -7.22 5.56 -25.54
N TYR A 209 -6.75 4.85 -24.55
CA TYR A 209 -7.17 4.95 -23.15
C TYR A 209 -5.99 5.41 -22.30
N GLN A 210 -6.10 6.54 -21.63
CA GLN A 210 -5.03 7.15 -20.84
C GLN A 210 -3.69 7.25 -21.58
N GLY A 211 -3.75 7.58 -22.87
CA GLY A 211 -2.58 7.72 -23.74
C GLY A 211 -2.03 6.43 -24.32
N GLU A 212 -2.60 5.27 -23.97
CA GLU A 212 -2.20 3.96 -24.51
C GLU A 212 -3.18 3.46 -25.56
N ILE A 213 -2.67 2.78 -26.58
CA ILE A 213 -3.50 2.22 -27.66
C ILE A 213 -4.32 1.04 -27.11
N LEU A 214 -5.63 1.05 -27.39
CA LEU A 214 -6.48 -0.12 -27.26
C LEU A 214 -6.35 -0.97 -28.53
N GLU A 215 -5.59 -2.04 -28.44
CA GLU A 215 -5.35 -2.90 -29.60
C GLU A 215 -6.63 -3.56 -30.11
N ASN A 216 -6.90 -3.42 -31.43
CA ASN A 216 -8.05 -4.03 -32.12
C ASN A 216 -9.43 -3.57 -31.64
N ALA A 217 -9.54 -2.44 -30.93
CA ALA A 217 -10.82 -1.96 -30.43
C ALA A 217 -11.73 -1.41 -31.55
N ASP A 218 -13.00 -1.80 -31.51
CA ASP A 218 -14.01 -1.28 -32.42
C ASP A 218 -14.68 -0.03 -31.81
N PHE A 219 -14.39 1.12 -32.41
CA PHE A 219 -14.92 2.42 -31.99
C PHE A 219 -16.46 2.45 -31.88
N ASN A 220 -17.16 1.80 -32.80
CA ASN A 220 -18.62 1.91 -32.87
C ASN A 220 -19.35 1.10 -31.79
N THR A 221 -18.66 0.12 -31.20
CA THR A 221 -19.27 -0.80 -30.23
C THR A 221 -18.59 -0.77 -28.86
N LEU A 222 -17.53 0.05 -28.68
CA LEU A 222 -16.80 0.18 -27.41
C LEU A 222 -17.70 0.74 -26.31
N LYS A 223 -17.74 0.06 -25.17
CA LYS A 223 -18.52 0.40 -23.97
C LYS A 223 -17.72 0.11 -22.70
N VAL A 224 -18.07 0.77 -21.61
CA VAL A 224 -17.66 0.37 -20.26
C VAL A 224 -18.51 -0.79 -19.77
N VAL A 225 -17.93 -1.71 -19.01
CA VAL A 225 -18.71 -2.81 -18.39
C VAL A 225 -19.63 -2.24 -17.32
N ASP A 226 -19.12 -1.33 -16.51
CA ASP A 226 -19.86 -0.61 -15.48
C ASP A 226 -19.20 0.75 -15.24
N ARG A 227 -19.96 1.68 -14.66
CA ARG A 227 -19.45 3.02 -14.33
C ARG A 227 -18.41 2.94 -13.21
N TYR A 228 -17.34 3.71 -13.31
CA TYR A 228 -16.25 3.79 -12.32
C TYR A 228 -15.37 2.54 -12.21
N ASN A 229 -15.25 1.76 -13.29
CA ASN A 229 -14.26 0.69 -13.37
C ASN A 229 -13.36 0.88 -14.60
N GLU A 230 -12.35 0.05 -14.71
CA GLU A 230 -11.35 0.10 -15.77
C GLU A 230 -11.50 -1.06 -16.78
N TYR A 231 -12.69 -1.71 -16.79
CA TYR A 231 -13.01 -2.76 -17.74
C TYR A 231 -13.90 -2.23 -18.87
N PHE A 232 -13.52 -2.54 -20.08
CA PHE A 232 -14.17 -2.12 -21.32
C PHE A 232 -14.41 -3.32 -22.20
N PHE A 233 -15.37 -3.23 -23.09
CA PHE A 233 -15.62 -4.24 -24.09
C PHE A 233 -16.17 -3.62 -25.37
N ASP A 234 -15.86 -4.27 -26.48
CA ASP A 234 -16.47 -3.99 -27.77
C ASP A 234 -17.23 -5.23 -28.25
N LYS A 235 -17.61 -5.27 -29.52
CA LYS A 235 -18.33 -6.40 -30.14
C LYS A 235 -17.60 -7.75 -30.01
N LYS A 236 -16.26 -7.75 -29.89
CA LYS A 236 -15.42 -8.95 -29.90
C LYS A 236 -14.54 -9.10 -28.68
N ASN A 237 -14.04 -8.02 -28.16
CA ASN A 237 -12.92 -7.96 -27.25
C ASN A 237 -13.34 -7.41 -25.88
N VAL A 238 -12.60 -7.82 -24.86
CA VAL A 238 -12.72 -7.29 -23.50
C VAL A 238 -11.34 -6.78 -23.05
N TYR A 239 -11.32 -5.65 -22.36
CA TYR A 239 -10.10 -4.98 -21.94
C TYR A 239 -10.13 -4.66 -20.45
N TYR A 240 -8.94 -4.73 -19.83
CA TYR A 240 -8.67 -4.08 -18.56
C TYR A 240 -7.65 -2.96 -18.80
N LYS A 241 -8.04 -1.71 -18.57
CA LYS A 241 -7.25 -0.54 -19.03
C LYS A 241 -6.96 -0.65 -20.53
N SER A 242 -5.70 -0.54 -20.94
CA SER A 242 -5.28 -0.73 -22.34
C SER A 242 -5.02 -2.18 -22.74
N LYS A 243 -5.07 -3.13 -21.78
CA LYS A 243 -4.70 -4.53 -22.03
C LYS A 243 -5.88 -5.35 -22.52
N LEU A 244 -5.71 -6.04 -23.63
CA LEU A 244 -6.67 -7.01 -24.17
C LEU A 244 -6.70 -8.26 -23.27
N LEU A 245 -7.89 -8.64 -22.81
CA LEU A 245 -8.10 -9.84 -22.02
C LEU A 245 -8.38 -11.06 -22.91
N SER A 246 -7.96 -12.24 -22.43
CA SER A 246 -8.25 -13.52 -23.10
C SER A 246 -9.69 -14.01 -22.84
N LEU A 247 -10.67 -13.11 -23.06
CA LEU A 247 -12.08 -13.30 -22.80
C LEU A 247 -12.89 -12.77 -23.99
N PRO A 248 -13.75 -13.57 -24.63
CA PRO A 248 -14.65 -13.08 -25.65
C PRO A 248 -15.71 -12.18 -25.04
N SER A 249 -16.07 -11.11 -25.74
CA SER A 249 -17.12 -10.19 -25.35
C SER A 249 -18.49 -10.84 -25.36
N ASN A 250 -19.34 -10.52 -24.39
CA ASN A 250 -20.75 -10.90 -24.34
C ASN A 250 -21.56 -9.92 -23.48
N ASP A 251 -22.89 -10.03 -23.51
CA ASP A 251 -23.82 -9.13 -22.81
C ASP A 251 -24.07 -9.49 -21.33
N LYS A 252 -23.40 -10.51 -20.81
CA LYS A 252 -23.50 -10.96 -19.41
C LYS A 252 -22.26 -10.61 -18.59
N LEU A 253 -21.36 -9.82 -19.15
CA LEU A 253 -20.24 -9.26 -18.41
C LEU A 253 -20.73 -8.28 -17.36
N LYS A 254 -20.30 -8.45 -16.12
CA LYS A 254 -20.60 -7.53 -15.01
C LYS A 254 -19.43 -7.40 -14.05
N ILE A 255 -19.41 -6.31 -13.32
CA ILE A 255 -18.50 -6.14 -12.18
C ILE A 255 -19.17 -6.74 -10.94
N VAL A 256 -18.43 -7.53 -10.21
CA VAL A 256 -18.82 -8.07 -8.90
C VAL A 256 -17.79 -7.65 -7.85
N SER A 257 -18.27 -7.19 -6.71
CA SER A 257 -17.45 -6.73 -5.60
C SER A 257 -18.21 -6.88 -4.30
N VAL A 258 -17.51 -6.86 -3.19
CA VAL A 258 -18.11 -6.64 -1.87
C VAL A 258 -18.15 -5.14 -1.63
N GLU A 259 -19.22 -4.63 -1.06
CA GLU A 259 -19.40 -3.19 -0.81
C GLU A 259 -18.28 -2.59 0.05
N GLN A 260 -17.66 -3.39 0.90
CA GLN A 260 -16.62 -2.98 1.85
C GLN A 260 -15.18 -2.99 1.30
N GLU A 261 -14.97 -3.53 0.08
CA GLU A 261 -13.64 -3.70 -0.49
C GLU A 261 -13.52 -2.98 -1.83
N GLU A 262 -12.36 -2.40 -2.09
CA GLU A 262 -12.08 -1.74 -3.37
C GLU A 262 -11.89 -2.73 -4.53
N ARG A 263 -11.79 -4.03 -4.23
CA ARG A 263 -11.55 -5.06 -5.24
C ARG A 263 -12.79 -5.29 -6.11
N LYS A 264 -12.60 -5.08 -7.41
CA LYS A 264 -13.63 -5.27 -8.43
C LYS A 264 -13.21 -6.39 -9.36
N TYR A 265 -14.00 -7.45 -9.39
CA TYR A 265 -13.79 -8.56 -10.30
C TYR A 265 -14.66 -8.38 -11.53
N LEU A 266 -14.12 -8.64 -12.72
CA LEU A 266 -14.94 -8.85 -13.92
C LEU A 266 -15.45 -10.29 -13.88
N PHE A 267 -16.76 -10.45 -13.94
CA PHE A 267 -17.44 -11.74 -13.99
C PHE A 267 -18.20 -11.91 -15.31
N ASP A 268 -17.91 -13.01 -15.99
CA ASP A 268 -18.63 -13.44 -17.17
C ASP A 268 -19.79 -14.35 -16.76
N GLY A 269 -20.99 -13.77 -16.66
CA GLY A 269 -22.18 -14.51 -16.25
C GLY A 269 -22.65 -15.59 -17.23
N LEU A 270 -22.09 -15.64 -18.46
CA LEU A 270 -22.42 -16.65 -19.44
C LEU A 270 -21.58 -17.93 -19.25
N ASN A 271 -20.26 -17.78 -19.06
CA ASN A 271 -19.31 -18.90 -19.04
C ASN A 271 -18.64 -19.08 -17.67
N GLY A 272 -18.94 -18.22 -16.70
CA GLY A 272 -18.39 -18.27 -15.35
C GLY A 272 -16.91 -17.89 -15.26
N ASN A 273 -16.35 -17.15 -16.25
CA ASN A 273 -14.99 -16.64 -16.14
C ASN A 273 -14.90 -15.52 -15.09
N VAL A 274 -13.78 -15.47 -14.36
CA VAL A 274 -13.47 -14.45 -13.36
C VAL A 274 -12.13 -13.83 -13.67
N PHE A 275 -12.06 -12.50 -13.62
CA PHE A 275 -10.81 -11.76 -13.74
C PHE A 275 -10.68 -10.77 -12.56
N LEU A 276 -9.48 -10.64 -12.05
CA LEU A 276 -9.08 -9.52 -11.21
C LEU A 276 -7.97 -8.76 -11.93
N GLU A 277 -8.24 -7.51 -12.29
CA GLU A 277 -7.38 -6.76 -13.21
C GLU A 277 -7.21 -7.53 -14.54
N GLU A 278 -5.98 -7.75 -15.02
CA GLU A 278 -5.70 -8.57 -16.20
C GLU A 278 -5.61 -10.07 -15.93
N ASN A 279 -5.66 -10.50 -14.66
CA ASN A 279 -5.40 -11.88 -14.27
C ASN A 279 -6.69 -12.70 -14.23
N ALA A 280 -6.75 -13.74 -15.06
CA ALA A 280 -7.85 -14.70 -15.05
C ALA A 280 -7.70 -15.71 -13.92
N PHE A 281 -8.82 -16.14 -13.34
CA PHE A 281 -8.88 -17.34 -12.53
C PHE A 281 -8.62 -18.59 -13.38
N ASP A 282 -8.16 -19.67 -12.76
CA ASP A 282 -7.75 -20.89 -13.46
C ASP A 282 -8.92 -21.51 -14.24
N LYS A 283 -8.79 -21.55 -15.56
CA LYS A 283 -9.83 -22.04 -16.49
C LYS A 283 -10.20 -23.50 -16.31
N LYS A 284 -9.34 -24.30 -15.67
CA LYS A 284 -9.65 -25.74 -15.43
C LYS A 284 -10.83 -25.95 -14.47
N TYR A 285 -11.14 -24.92 -13.65
CA TYR A 285 -12.22 -24.97 -12.67
C TYR A 285 -13.53 -24.31 -13.14
N LEU A 286 -13.61 -23.87 -14.40
CA LEU A 286 -14.83 -23.28 -14.95
C LEU A 286 -16.01 -24.27 -14.98
N PRO A 287 -17.24 -23.77 -14.88
CA PRO A 287 -17.61 -22.37 -14.59
C PRO A 287 -17.56 -22.05 -13.10
N TYR A 288 -17.27 -20.78 -12.77
CA TYR A 288 -17.40 -20.28 -11.40
C TYR A 288 -18.79 -19.66 -11.18
N GLN A 289 -19.28 -19.77 -9.95
CA GLN A 289 -20.41 -19.03 -9.41
C GLN A 289 -19.92 -18.13 -8.29
N VAL A 290 -20.38 -16.87 -8.23
CA VAL A 290 -20.00 -15.89 -7.21
C VAL A 290 -20.87 -16.06 -5.98
N LEU A 291 -20.25 -16.02 -4.78
CA LEU A 291 -20.96 -15.94 -3.49
C LEU A 291 -20.60 -14.67 -2.76
N GLY A 292 -21.63 -14.05 -2.17
CA GLY A 292 -21.47 -12.91 -1.27
C GLY A 292 -21.42 -11.55 -1.96
N GLU A 293 -21.81 -11.45 -3.23
CA GLU A 293 -21.85 -10.17 -3.98
C GLU A 293 -22.65 -9.08 -3.24
N LYS A 294 -23.72 -9.47 -2.53
CA LYS A 294 -24.56 -8.54 -1.78
C LYS A 294 -24.31 -8.55 -0.26
N SER A 295 -23.33 -9.34 0.18
CA SER A 295 -23.09 -9.51 1.61
C SER A 295 -22.44 -8.27 2.22
N ASN A 296 -22.91 -7.89 3.41
CA ASN A 296 -22.35 -6.84 4.25
C ASN A 296 -21.65 -7.38 5.51
N HIS A 297 -21.45 -8.71 5.57
CA HIS A 297 -20.72 -9.41 6.63
C HIS A 297 -19.44 -10.11 6.14
N ILE A 298 -19.11 -10.04 4.84
CA ILE A 298 -17.83 -10.53 4.33
C ILE A 298 -16.99 -9.40 3.76
N LYS A 299 -15.67 -9.62 3.74
CA LYS A 299 -14.67 -8.65 3.27
C LYS A 299 -14.17 -8.95 1.86
N ASP A 300 -14.48 -10.11 1.29
CA ASP A 300 -14.15 -10.50 -0.08
C ASP A 300 -15.08 -11.59 -0.59
N LEU A 301 -15.10 -11.80 -1.91
CA LEU A 301 -15.95 -12.78 -2.57
C LEU A 301 -15.38 -14.20 -2.47
N LEU A 302 -16.30 -15.17 -2.48
CA LEU A 302 -15.99 -16.58 -2.72
C LEU A 302 -16.49 -16.99 -4.11
N PHE A 303 -15.76 -17.89 -4.75
CA PHE A 303 -16.03 -18.39 -6.08
C PHE A 303 -16.18 -19.91 -6.02
N VAL A 304 -17.37 -20.40 -6.35
CA VAL A 304 -17.67 -21.84 -6.30
C VAL A 304 -17.58 -22.43 -7.69
N SER A 305 -16.89 -23.55 -7.82
CA SER A 305 -16.91 -24.42 -8.99
C SER A 305 -17.28 -25.85 -8.57
N LYS A 306 -17.45 -26.75 -9.55
CA LYS A 306 -17.66 -28.18 -9.25
C LYS A 306 -16.52 -28.79 -8.44
N ASP A 307 -15.29 -28.27 -8.59
CA ASP A 307 -14.06 -28.84 -8.01
C ASP A 307 -13.67 -28.21 -6.68
N GLY A 308 -14.40 -27.17 -6.20
CA GLY A 308 -14.12 -26.54 -4.92
C GLY A 308 -14.60 -25.11 -4.80
N ILE A 309 -14.24 -24.51 -3.67
CA ILE A 309 -14.51 -23.11 -3.32
C ILE A 309 -13.17 -22.37 -3.32
N PHE A 310 -13.11 -21.24 -4.00
CA PHE A 310 -11.92 -20.45 -4.26
C PHE A 310 -12.08 -19.01 -3.78
N PHE A 311 -10.96 -18.34 -3.54
CA PHE A 311 -10.89 -16.92 -3.20
C PHE A 311 -9.60 -16.33 -3.76
N TYR A 312 -9.50 -15.01 -3.78
CA TYR A 312 -8.26 -14.32 -4.13
C TYR A 312 -7.47 -14.00 -2.86
N ASN A 313 -6.23 -14.49 -2.76
CA ASN A 313 -5.34 -14.17 -1.66
C ASN A 313 -4.53 -12.91 -1.99
N SER A 314 -4.79 -11.80 -1.29
CA SER A 314 -4.12 -10.51 -1.52
C SER A 314 -2.65 -10.48 -1.14
N GLU A 315 -2.19 -11.39 -0.27
CA GLU A 315 -0.78 -11.48 0.14
C GLU A 315 0.07 -12.23 -0.90
N THR A 316 -0.47 -13.32 -1.46
CA THR A 316 0.19 -14.08 -2.53
C THR A 316 -0.11 -13.51 -3.91
N LYS A 317 -1.18 -12.70 -4.03
CA LYS A 317 -1.73 -12.16 -5.28
C LYS A 317 -2.17 -13.25 -6.25
N GLU A 318 -2.71 -14.33 -5.74
CA GLU A 318 -3.12 -15.49 -6.51
C GLU A 318 -4.50 -15.99 -6.08
N GLN A 319 -5.15 -16.72 -6.97
CA GLN A 319 -6.32 -17.52 -6.64
C GLN A 319 -5.91 -18.70 -5.75
N GLU A 320 -6.58 -18.88 -4.63
CA GLU A 320 -6.36 -20.02 -3.74
C GLU A 320 -7.66 -20.81 -3.52
N ARG A 321 -7.49 -22.08 -3.17
CA ARG A 321 -8.61 -23.00 -2.86
C ARG A 321 -8.88 -23.01 -1.36
N ALA A 322 -10.10 -22.66 -0.96
CA ALA A 322 -10.54 -22.69 0.44
C ALA A 322 -10.95 -24.10 0.90
N GLY A 323 -11.49 -24.93 0.00
CA GLY A 323 -11.93 -26.29 0.29
C GLY A 323 -12.72 -26.93 -0.86
N ASP A 324 -13.31 -28.10 -0.58
CA ASP A 324 -14.17 -28.81 -1.51
C ASP A 324 -15.49 -28.07 -1.73
N ASN A 325 -16.14 -28.30 -2.86
CA ASN A 325 -17.52 -27.85 -3.03
C ASN A 325 -18.45 -28.65 -2.12
N ILE A 326 -19.08 -27.94 -1.19
CA ILE A 326 -19.95 -28.52 -0.16
C ILE A 326 -21.43 -28.45 -0.54
N PHE A 327 -21.78 -27.73 -1.62
CA PHE A 327 -23.16 -27.47 -1.99
C PHE A 327 -23.76 -28.61 -2.80
N ILE A 328 -25.03 -28.90 -2.52
CA ILE A 328 -25.81 -29.95 -3.16
C ILE A 328 -26.85 -29.29 -4.07
N GLY A 329 -26.69 -29.43 -5.40
CA GLY A 329 -27.60 -28.84 -6.37
C GLY A 329 -27.43 -27.33 -6.52
N GLU A 330 -28.54 -26.61 -6.66
CA GLU A 330 -28.53 -25.18 -6.95
C GLU A 330 -28.30 -24.31 -5.71
N ILE A 331 -27.35 -23.39 -5.77
CA ILE A 331 -27.12 -22.41 -4.71
C ILE A 331 -28.04 -21.21 -4.92
N LYS A 332 -28.81 -20.86 -3.87
CA LYS A 332 -29.75 -19.73 -3.85
C LYS A 332 -29.45 -18.79 -2.70
N GLU A 333 -29.42 -17.49 -2.98
CA GLU A 333 -29.42 -16.47 -1.94
C GLU A 333 -30.80 -16.43 -1.26
N ILE A 334 -30.83 -16.57 0.06
CA ILE A 334 -32.01 -16.35 0.90
C ILE A 334 -32.09 -14.87 1.25
N ASN A 335 -30.97 -14.32 1.70
CA ASN A 335 -30.74 -12.89 1.91
C ASN A 335 -29.25 -12.58 1.61
N PRO A 336 -28.80 -11.33 1.71
CA PRO A 336 -27.42 -10.97 1.38
C PRO A 336 -26.32 -11.80 2.05
N ASN A 337 -26.57 -12.33 3.25
CA ASN A 337 -25.58 -13.03 4.06
C ASN A 337 -25.84 -14.53 4.20
N VAL A 338 -27.04 -14.99 3.81
CA VAL A 338 -27.51 -16.36 3.99
C VAL A 338 -27.82 -16.99 2.65
N ILE A 339 -27.25 -18.16 2.42
CA ILE A 339 -27.43 -18.95 1.20
C ILE A 339 -27.98 -20.33 1.51
N SER A 340 -28.64 -20.92 0.57
CA SER A 340 -29.08 -22.32 0.65
C SER A 340 -28.67 -23.08 -0.59
N ASP A 341 -28.49 -24.38 -0.43
CA ASP A 341 -28.55 -25.34 -1.51
C ASP A 341 -29.93 -26.08 -1.52
N ASP A 342 -30.03 -27.19 -2.22
CA ASP A 342 -31.28 -27.94 -2.26
C ASP A 342 -31.66 -28.55 -0.90
N LYS A 343 -30.68 -28.77 0.00
CA LYS A 343 -30.87 -29.46 1.27
C LYS A 343 -30.63 -28.59 2.50
N ASN A 344 -29.66 -27.70 2.46
CA ASN A 344 -29.09 -27.05 3.64
C ASN A 344 -29.15 -25.52 3.56
N ILE A 345 -28.99 -24.87 4.72
CA ILE A 345 -28.81 -23.42 4.85
C ILE A 345 -27.43 -23.12 5.44
N TYR A 346 -26.80 -22.09 4.93
CA TYR A 346 -25.50 -21.60 5.34
C TYR A 346 -25.50 -20.09 5.44
N TYR A 347 -24.55 -19.53 6.20
CA TYR A 347 -24.26 -18.10 6.16
C TYR A 347 -22.79 -17.82 5.91
N LEU A 348 -22.52 -16.63 5.39
CA LEU A 348 -21.20 -16.11 5.09
C LEU A 348 -20.80 -15.10 6.16
N HIS A 349 -19.60 -15.19 6.68
CA HIS A 349 -19.09 -14.25 7.69
C HIS A 349 -17.58 -14.13 7.63
N SER A 350 -17.08 -12.86 7.69
CA SER A 350 -15.65 -12.59 7.81
C SER A 350 -15.27 -12.28 9.25
N TYR A 351 -14.10 -12.77 9.65
CA TYR A 351 -13.53 -12.49 10.96
C TYR A 351 -12.01 -12.46 10.91
N ASP A 352 -11.42 -11.69 11.81
CA ASP A 352 -9.98 -11.53 11.91
C ASP A 352 -9.43 -12.32 13.09
N ILE A 353 -8.26 -12.96 12.93
CA ILE A 353 -7.55 -13.62 14.02
C ILE A 353 -6.36 -12.78 14.42
N TYR A 354 -6.27 -12.45 15.71
CA TYR A 354 -5.18 -11.71 16.31
C TYR A 354 -4.40 -12.56 17.30
N LYS A 355 -3.07 -12.32 17.37
CA LYS A 355 -2.18 -12.89 18.37
C LYS A 355 -1.69 -11.77 19.28
N LYS A 356 -1.76 -11.98 20.59
CA LYS A 356 -1.18 -11.05 21.57
C LYS A 356 0.34 -11.18 21.60
N LYS A 357 1.04 -10.07 21.35
CA LYS A 357 2.49 -9.96 21.48
C LYS A 357 2.82 -9.10 22.69
N LYS A 358 3.63 -9.62 23.60
CA LYS A 358 4.09 -8.87 24.77
C LYS A 358 5.07 -7.80 24.33
N VAL A 359 4.85 -6.54 24.76
CA VAL A 359 5.72 -5.39 24.59
C VAL A 359 6.08 -4.80 25.95
N LYS A 360 7.04 -3.86 26.00
CA LYS A 360 7.56 -3.29 27.26
C LYS A 360 6.46 -2.75 28.19
N ASN A 361 5.39 -2.17 27.62
CA ASN A 361 4.30 -1.53 28.38
C ASN A 361 2.95 -2.26 28.25
N GLY A 362 2.94 -3.57 27.99
CA GLY A 362 1.68 -4.34 27.89
C GLY A 362 1.67 -5.36 26.76
N TYR A 363 0.53 -5.49 26.10
CA TYR A 363 0.33 -6.36 24.94
C TYR A 363 -0.21 -5.57 23.78
N ILE A 364 0.20 -5.94 22.57
CA ILE A 364 -0.38 -5.47 21.32
C ILE A 364 -1.01 -6.64 20.58
N ASP A 365 -2.13 -6.40 19.91
CA ASP A 365 -2.76 -7.39 19.05
C ASP A 365 -2.16 -7.29 17.64
N ILE A 366 -1.59 -8.41 17.17
CA ILE A 366 -1.03 -8.53 15.82
C ILE A 366 -2.00 -9.34 14.98
N LEU A 367 -2.43 -8.79 13.85
CA LEU A 367 -3.26 -9.50 12.89
C LEU A 367 -2.48 -10.68 12.29
N VAL A 368 -3.01 -11.89 12.45
CA VAL A 368 -2.42 -13.14 11.95
C VAL A 368 -3.10 -13.58 10.67
N SER A 369 -4.42 -13.48 10.61
CA SER A 369 -5.17 -13.78 9.38
C SER A 369 -6.49 -13.05 9.32
N LYS A 370 -6.92 -12.76 8.07
CA LYS A 370 -8.30 -12.40 7.72
C LYS A 370 -8.96 -13.62 7.12
N ASN A 371 -10.16 -13.95 7.59
CA ASN A 371 -10.84 -15.15 7.19
C ASN A 371 -12.25 -14.85 6.68
N ILE A 372 -12.70 -15.66 5.71
CA ILE A 372 -14.08 -15.72 5.26
C ILE A 372 -14.55 -17.14 5.47
N GLY A 373 -15.57 -17.31 6.31
CA GLY A 373 -16.14 -18.60 6.63
C GLY A 373 -17.47 -18.83 5.93
N VAL A 374 -17.70 -20.09 5.54
CA VAL A 374 -19.05 -20.61 5.24
C VAL A 374 -19.48 -21.46 6.44
N PHE A 375 -20.56 -21.05 7.08
CA PHE A 375 -21.06 -21.66 8.31
C PHE A 375 -22.37 -22.39 8.06
N TYR A 376 -22.43 -23.65 8.45
CA TYR A 376 -23.61 -24.50 8.34
C TYR A 376 -24.63 -24.19 9.44
N LEU A 377 -25.88 -23.95 9.07
CA LEU A 377 -27.00 -23.66 9.99
C LEU A 377 -27.94 -24.84 10.18
N GLY A 378 -27.94 -25.82 9.29
CA GLY A 378 -28.80 -26.99 9.35
C GLY A 378 -29.55 -27.27 8.06
N GLU A 379 -30.47 -28.25 8.12
CA GLU A 379 -31.28 -28.59 6.95
C GLU A 379 -32.34 -27.52 6.67
N LYS A 380 -32.53 -27.19 5.39
CA LYS A 380 -33.46 -26.13 4.92
C LYS A 380 -34.89 -26.34 5.36
N LYS A 381 -35.33 -27.61 5.41
CA LYS A 381 -36.72 -27.98 5.82
C LYS A 381 -37.05 -27.60 7.28
N ASP A 382 -36.02 -27.42 8.13
CA ASP A 382 -36.19 -27.10 9.55
C ASP A 382 -36.44 -25.61 9.80
N TRP A 383 -36.20 -24.77 8.81
CA TRP A 383 -36.28 -23.31 8.90
C TRP A 383 -37.53 -22.76 8.22
N LYS A 384 -38.26 -21.88 8.92
CA LYS A 384 -39.43 -21.20 8.44
C LYS A 384 -39.27 -19.70 8.60
N LYS A 385 -39.32 -18.95 7.52
CA LYS A 385 -39.38 -17.48 7.53
C LYS A 385 -40.73 -17.00 8.05
N LEU A 386 -40.72 -16.10 9.02
CA LEU A 386 -41.88 -15.51 9.63
C LEU A 386 -42.18 -14.11 9.12
N LYS A 387 -41.13 -13.23 9.03
CA LYS A 387 -41.31 -11.83 8.63
C LYS A 387 -40.04 -11.27 8.01
N ASP A 388 -40.19 -10.39 7.05
CA ASP A 388 -39.20 -9.43 6.58
C ASP A 388 -39.32 -8.13 7.40
N ILE A 389 -38.23 -7.67 8.04
CA ILE A 389 -38.21 -6.40 8.76
C ILE A 389 -37.79 -5.31 7.75
N GLU A 390 -38.62 -4.25 7.65
CA GLU A 390 -38.41 -3.14 6.71
C GLU A 390 -38.14 -3.63 5.27
N TYR A 391 -39.03 -4.50 4.78
CA TYR A 391 -38.90 -5.13 3.47
C TYR A 391 -37.57 -5.91 3.28
N GLY A 392 -37.00 -6.42 4.37
CA GLY A 392 -35.76 -7.18 4.36
C GLY A 392 -34.48 -6.33 4.48
N THR A 393 -34.57 -4.98 4.46
CA THR A 393 -33.37 -4.13 4.56
C THR A 393 -32.73 -4.15 5.95
N THR A 394 -33.54 -4.27 7.02
CA THR A 394 -33.03 -4.40 8.38
C THR A 394 -32.66 -5.84 8.72
N GLY A 395 -33.48 -6.79 8.27
CA GLY A 395 -33.26 -8.22 8.52
C GLY A 395 -34.54 -9.03 8.40
N GLU A 396 -34.47 -10.27 8.93
CA GLU A 396 -35.57 -11.24 8.81
C GLU A 396 -35.75 -11.99 10.13
N VAL A 397 -37.01 -12.37 10.43
CA VAL A 397 -37.33 -13.25 11.56
C VAL A 397 -37.64 -14.66 11.05
N TRP A 398 -36.95 -15.63 11.63
CA TRP A 398 -37.04 -17.04 11.29
C TRP A 398 -37.36 -17.91 12.50
N GLU A 399 -37.98 -19.06 12.28
CA GLU A 399 -38.29 -20.09 13.26
C GLU A 399 -37.56 -21.38 12.92
N LYS A 400 -37.03 -22.05 13.94
CA LYS A 400 -36.48 -23.41 13.86
C LYS A 400 -36.66 -24.14 15.20
N ASN A 401 -37.30 -25.29 15.20
CA ASN A 401 -37.50 -26.15 16.39
C ASN A 401 -38.06 -25.37 17.60
N ASN A 402 -39.10 -24.58 17.42
CA ASN A 402 -39.75 -23.70 18.41
C ASN A 402 -38.82 -22.66 19.05
N LYS A 403 -37.71 -22.32 18.38
CA LYS A 403 -36.84 -21.17 18.67
C LYS A 403 -36.94 -20.16 17.56
N TYR A 404 -36.69 -18.91 17.91
CA TYR A 404 -36.81 -17.79 16.98
C TYR A 404 -35.45 -17.11 16.77
N TYR A 405 -35.20 -16.68 15.54
CA TYR A 405 -33.93 -16.13 15.12
C TYR A 405 -34.12 -14.85 14.32
N TYR A 406 -33.24 -13.90 14.54
CA TYR A 406 -33.08 -12.71 13.73
C TYR A 406 -31.89 -12.93 12.80
N PHE A 407 -32.11 -12.80 11.50
CA PHE A 407 -31.09 -12.84 10.46
C PHE A 407 -30.78 -11.39 10.06
N ASP A 408 -29.53 -10.96 10.25
CA ASP A 408 -29.14 -9.58 10.06
C ASP A 408 -28.86 -9.23 8.60
N ASN A 409 -29.35 -8.03 8.18
CA ASN A 409 -29.05 -7.42 6.89
C ASN A 409 -28.45 -6.00 7.01
N LEU A 410 -28.18 -5.53 8.23
CA LEU A 410 -27.57 -4.22 8.49
C LEU A 410 -26.04 -4.26 8.36
N GLY A 411 -25.42 -5.33 8.82
CA GLY A 411 -23.98 -5.59 8.66
C GLY A 411 -23.06 -4.84 9.59
N VAL A 412 -21.76 -5.06 9.38
CA VAL A 412 -20.70 -4.55 10.24
C VAL A 412 -20.55 -3.03 10.24
N TYR A 413 -20.97 -2.33 9.19
CA TYR A 413 -20.98 -0.87 9.15
C TYR A 413 -22.00 -0.25 10.10
N GLN A 414 -23.06 -0.97 10.39
CA GLN A 414 -24.05 -0.59 11.41
C GLN A 414 -23.71 -1.17 12.79
N LEU A 415 -22.45 -1.58 13.00
CA LEU A 415 -21.92 -2.15 14.26
C LEU A 415 -22.67 -3.42 14.69
N ILE A 416 -23.08 -4.24 13.73
CA ILE A 416 -23.68 -5.55 13.97
C ILE A 416 -22.70 -6.62 13.49
N ASP A 417 -22.11 -7.34 14.44
CA ASP A 417 -20.98 -8.22 14.16
C ASP A 417 -21.40 -9.64 13.74
N ALA A 418 -22.53 -10.15 14.22
CA ALA A 418 -22.99 -11.50 13.86
C ALA A 418 -24.09 -11.46 12.80
N VAL A 419 -24.13 -12.49 11.97
CA VAL A 419 -25.16 -12.66 10.93
C VAL A 419 -26.48 -13.16 11.49
N ILE A 420 -26.42 -14.04 12.51
CA ILE A 420 -27.58 -14.72 13.09
C ILE A 420 -27.63 -14.49 14.59
N TYR A 421 -28.81 -14.17 15.10
CA TYR A 421 -29.06 -14.02 16.54
C TYR A 421 -30.28 -14.86 16.97
N GLU A 422 -30.20 -15.56 18.10
CA GLU A 422 -31.36 -16.16 18.77
C GLU A 422 -32.13 -15.08 19.52
N ILE A 423 -33.45 -15.04 19.36
CA ILE A 423 -34.36 -14.13 20.05
C ILE A 423 -34.73 -14.79 21.38
N ILE A 424 -34.35 -14.18 22.52
CA ILE A 424 -34.38 -14.83 23.82
C ILE A 424 -35.74 -14.80 24.50
N ASP A 425 -36.55 -13.78 24.25
CA ASP A 425 -37.83 -13.63 24.92
C ASP A 425 -38.99 -13.26 24.00
N ASN A 426 -40.21 -13.56 24.44
CA ASN A 426 -41.42 -13.32 23.69
C ASN A 426 -41.74 -11.84 23.46
N ALA A 427 -41.29 -10.93 24.34
CA ALA A 427 -41.52 -9.50 24.18
C ALA A 427 -40.69 -8.97 23.00
N SER A 428 -39.42 -9.39 22.90
CA SER A 428 -38.54 -9.06 21.76
C SER A 428 -39.03 -9.68 20.46
N LEU A 429 -39.52 -10.92 20.49
CA LEU A 429 -40.13 -11.56 19.34
C LEU A 429 -41.36 -10.77 18.86
N LYS A 430 -42.25 -10.45 19.78
CA LYS A 430 -43.48 -9.66 19.47
C LYS A 430 -43.10 -8.29 18.92
N PHE A 431 -42.10 -7.62 19.50
CA PHE A 431 -41.61 -6.34 18.99
C PHE A 431 -41.13 -6.48 17.53
N LEU A 432 -40.30 -7.46 17.20
CA LEU A 432 -39.81 -7.67 15.84
C LEU A 432 -40.88 -8.07 14.86
N LEU A 433 -41.92 -8.81 15.29
CA LEU A 433 -43.01 -9.23 14.43
C LEU A 433 -44.10 -8.17 14.21
N GLU A 434 -44.40 -7.34 15.21
CA GLU A 434 -45.54 -6.44 15.18
C GLU A 434 -45.19 -4.96 14.94
N THR A 435 -43.94 -4.55 15.27
CA THR A 435 -43.53 -3.15 15.09
C THR A 435 -43.15 -2.85 13.64
N ASN A 436 -43.54 -1.67 13.16
CA ASN A 436 -43.09 -1.10 11.90
C ASN A 436 -41.97 -0.07 12.16
N ASN A 437 -41.15 0.24 11.14
CA ASN A 437 -40.06 1.19 11.18
C ASN A 437 -38.98 0.84 12.23
N ILE A 438 -38.60 -0.43 12.29
CA ILE A 438 -37.49 -0.92 13.10
C ILE A 438 -36.18 -0.53 12.43
N ASN A 439 -35.42 0.36 13.05
CA ASN A 439 -34.13 0.83 12.57
C ASN A 439 -32.95 0.09 13.23
N ASP A 440 -31.74 0.39 12.75
CA ASP A 440 -30.47 -0.15 13.24
C ASP A 440 -30.25 0.11 14.75
N ASN A 441 -30.66 1.27 15.27
CA ASN A 441 -30.57 1.58 16.71
C ASN A 441 -31.41 0.61 17.55
N ALA A 442 -32.62 0.28 17.12
CA ALA A 442 -33.48 -0.65 17.85
C ALA A 442 -32.86 -2.05 17.88
N ILE A 443 -32.27 -2.52 16.79
CA ILE A 443 -31.57 -3.82 16.76
C ILE A 443 -30.34 -3.79 17.67
N ARG A 444 -29.51 -2.73 17.62
CA ARG A 444 -28.35 -2.59 18.52
C ARG A 444 -28.74 -2.61 20.00
N GLU A 445 -29.84 -1.94 20.36
CA GLU A 445 -30.32 -1.95 21.75
C GLU A 445 -30.80 -3.36 22.18
N LEU A 446 -31.46 -4.12 21.30
CA LEU A 446 -31.81 -5.53 21.58
C LEU A 446 -30.55 -6.39 21.79
N ILE A 447 -29.51 -6.21 20.99
CA ILE A 447 -28.23 -6.91 21.13
C ILE A 447 -27.54 -6.52 22.44
N LYS A 448 -27.39 -5.23 22.72
CA LYS A 448 -26.78 -4.70 23.94
C LYS A 448 -27.46 -5.20 25.21
N ASN A 449 -28.80 -5.26 25.19
CA ASN A 449 -29.61 -5.76 26.29
C ASN A 449 -29.72 -7.31 26.34
N LYS A 450 -28.93 -8.03 25.50
CA LYS A 450 -28.90 -9.49 25.41
C LYS A 450 -30.28 -10.11 25.09
N LYS A 451 -31.13 -9.39 24.38
CA LYS A 451 -32.40 -9.86 23.86
C LYS A 451 -32.22 -10.59 22.52
N LEU A 452 -31.20 -10.19 21.77
CA LEU A 452 -30.63 -10.88 20.62
C LEU A 452 -29.24 -11.39 21.01
N VAL A 453 -29.06 -12.71 20.94
CA VAL A 453 -27.78 -13.39 21.31
C VAL A 453 -27.20 -14.05 20.07
N ALA A 454 -25.96 -13.69 19.72
CA ALA A 454 -25.29 -14.22 18.55
C ALA A 454 -25.21 -15.75 18.55
N VAL A 455 -25.53 -16.35 17.41
CA VAL A 455 -25.47 -17.80 17.19
C VAL A 455 -24.33 -18.12 16.22
N ASN A 456 -23.44 -19.01 16.63
CA ASN A 456 -22.35 -19.48 15.80
C ASN A 456 -22.72 -20.81 15.14
N GLY A 457 -22.81 -20.82 13.82
CA GLY A 457 -22.91 -22.05 13.03
C GLY A 457 -21.60 -22.84 13.07
N LYS A 458 -21.65 -24.07 12.57
CA LYS A 458 -20.42 -24.86 12.37
C LYS A 458 -19.70 -24.37 11.14
N GLU A 459 -18.48 -23.81 11.30
CA GLU A 459 -17.64 -23.46 10.16
C GLU A 459 -17.23 -24.73 9.39
N ILE A 460 -17.51 -24.73 8.09
CA ILE A 460 -17.24 -25.89 7.23
C ILE A 460 -16.28 -25.57 6.09
N ILE A 461 -16.18 -24.30 5.69
CA ILE A 461 -15.18 -23.78 4.75
C ILE A 461 -14.54 -22.55 5.37
N ARG A 462 -13.24 -22.41 5.17
CA ARG A 462 -12.47 -21.24 5.57
C ARG A 462 -11.51 -20.80 4.47
N ALA A 463 -11.78 -19.67 3.86
CA ALA A 463 -10.80 -18.92 3.05
C ALA A 463 -9.95 -18.07 4.01
N SER A 464 -8.63 -18.22 4.00
CA SER A 464 -7.74 -17.60 5.00
C SER A 464 -6.57 -16.89 4.34
N ILE A 465 -6.53 -15.57 4.48
CA ILE A 465 -5.38 -14.74 4.09
C ILE A 465 -4.48 -14.59 5.31
N LYS A 466 -3.30 -15.22 5.28
CA LYS A 466 -2.34 -15.23 6.38
C LYS A 466 -1.30 -14.13 6.21
N TYR A 467 -1.10 -13.34 7.26
CA TYR A 467 -0.09 -12.28 7.30
C TYR A 467 1.19 -12.78 7.95
N LYS A 468 2.33 -12.50 7.32
CA LYS A 468 3.65 -12.76 7.91
C LYS A 468 3.99 -11.63 8.87
N GLU A 469 4.44 -11.99 10.08
CA GLU A 469 4.96 -11.00 11.03
C GLU A 469 6.17 -10.29 10.40
N SER A 470 6.11 -8.97 10.31
CA SER A 470 7.22 -8.19 9.75
C SER A 470 8.29 -7.98 10.82
N HIS A 471 9.41 -8.69 10.69
CA HIS A 471 10.61 -8.51 11.53
C HIS A 471 11.56 -7.45 10.98
N ARG A 472 11.12 -6.58 10.05
CA ARG A 472 12.00 -5.60 9.39
C ARG A 472 12.75 -4.69 10.36
N ALA A 473 12.08 -4.21 11.42
CA ALA A 473 12.71 -3.37 12.43
C ALA A 473 13.75 -4.14 13.26
N GLU A 474 13.44 -5.40 13.64
CA GLU A 474 14.34 -6.27 14.38
C GLU A 474 15.57 -6.63 13.54
N ILE A 475 15.37 -6.99 12.26
CA ILE A 475 16.46 -7.26 11.30
C ILE A 475 17.34 -6.03 11.11
N PHE A 476 16.74 -4.84 11.00
CA PHE A 476 17.49 -3.58 10.87
C PHE A 476 18.34 -3.31 12.10
N LEU A 477 17.79 -3.47 13.31
CA LEU A 477 18.52 -3.30 14.58
C LEU A 477 19.68 -4.31 14.70
N ILE A 478 19.44 -5.58 14.32
CA ILE A 478 20.49 -6.61 14.32
C ILE A 478 21.58 -6.27 13.31
N ALA A 479 21.23 -5.91 12.07
CA ALA A 479 22.18 -5.54 11.03
C ALA A 479 23.01 -4.31 11.44
N PHE A 480 22.38 -3.31 12.05
CA PHE A 480 23.05 -2.12 12.57
C PHE A 480 24.01 -2.45 13.72
N SER A 481 23.59 -3.33 14.64
CA SER A 481 24.46 -3.81 15.73
C SER A 481 25.68 -4.57 15.20
N ILE A 482 25.50 -5.45 14.20
CA ILE A 482 26.60 -6.17 13.54
C ILE A 482 27.55 -5.19 12.86
N LEU A 483 27.04 -4.16 12.18
CA LEU A 483 27.86 -3.14 11.53
C LEU A 483 28.73 -2.41 12.55
N ILE A 484 28.18 -2.00 13.70
CA ILE A 484 28.91 -1.34 14.78
C ILE A 484 30.01 -2.25 15.31
N ILE A 485 29.70 -3.52 15.61
CA ILE A 485 30.66 -4.50 16.12
C ILE A 485 31.81 -4.69 15.11
N THR A 486 31.49 -4.75 13.81
CA THR A 486 32.48 -4.91 12.74
C THR A 486 33.42 -3.70 12.66
N ILE A 487 32.88 -2.47 12.73
CA ILE A 487 33.67 -1.23 12.73
C ILE A 487 34.60 -1.17 13.96
N VAL A 488 34.05 -1.46 15.13
CA VAL A 488 34.87 -1.48 16.39
C VAL A 488 35.99 -2.52 16.30
N SER A 489 35.68 -3.73 15.82
CA SER A 489 36.66 -4.81 15.63
C SER A 489 37.76 -4.43 14.65
N LEU A 490 37.42 -3.76 13.54
CA LEU A 490 38.37 -3.28 12.54
C LEU A 490 39.32 -2.22 13.15
N ILE A 491 38.77 -1.27 13.91
CA ILE A 491 39.56 -0.24 14.59
C ILE A 491 40.51 -0.88 15.61
N LEU A 492 40.04 -1.86 16.38
CA LEU A 492 40.87 -2.61 17.33
C LEU A 492 41.99 -3.38 16.62
N TYR A 493 41.68 -4.04 15.50
CA TYR A 493 42.67 -4.76 14.68
C TYR A 493 43.73 -3.83 14.12
N LEU A 494 43.38 -2.69 13.57
CA LEU A 494 44.33 -1.70 13.03
C LEU A 494 45.25 -1.15 14.12
N LYS A 495 44.73 -0.89 15.32
CA LYS A 495 45.54 -0.46 16.46
C LYS A 495 46.45 -1.55 16.98
N TRP A 496 45.99 -2.79 17.06
CA TRP A 496 46.82 -3.94 17.43
C TRP A 496 47.96 -4.11 16.42
N LYS A 497 47.69 -4.01 15.12
CA LYS A 497 48.70 -4.07 14.05
C LYS A 497 49.74 -2.96 14.20
N LYS A 498 49.30 -1.72 14.49
CA LYS A 498 50.23 -0.59 14.74
C LYS A 498 51.11 -0.82 15.98
N MET A 499 50.54 -1.27 17.09
CA MET A 499 51.32 -1.62 18.30
C MET A 499 52.36 -2.70 18.03
N LYS A 500 52.00 -3.72 17.22
CA LYS A 500 52.95 -4.81 16.88
C LYS A 500 54.13 -4.30 16.05
N LEU A 501 53.94 -3.32 15.17
CA LEU A 501 55.01 -2.66 14.42
C LEU A 501 55.90 -1.83 15.33
N GLU A 502 55.30 -1.01 16.21
CA GLU A 502 56.07 -0.20 17.19
C GLU A 502 56.92 -1.09 18.12
N VAL A 503 56.39 -2.23 18.59
CA VAL A 503 57.16 -3.18 19.41
C VAL A 503 58.32 -3.77 18.62
N LYS A 504 58.13 -4.12 17.35
CA LYS A 504 59.19 -4.66 16.48
C LYS A 504 60.32 -3.63 16.26
N GLU A 505 59.96 -2.36 16.02
CA GLU A 505 60.93 -1.27 15.89
C GLU A 505 61.79 -1.08 17.16
N ILE A 506 61.14 -1.14 18.34
CA ILE A 506 61.83 -1.06 19.63
C ILE A 506 62.77 -2.27 19.85
N GLU A 507 62.32 -3.49 19.48
CA GLU A 507 63.17 -4.68 19.58
C GLU A 507 64.41 -4.60 18.65
N GLU A 508 64.23 -4.06 17.45
CA GLU A 508 65.33 -3.83 16.51
C GLU A 508 66.33 -2.75 17.04
N GLU A 509 65.83 -1.68 17.65
CA GLU A 509 66.61 -0.63 18.26
C GLU A 509 67.42 -1.18 19.44
N ILE A 510 66.82 -1.96 20.32
CA ILE A 510 67.53 -2.63 21.46
C ILE A 510 68.60 -3.58 20.91
N LYS A 511 68.37 -4.34 19.87
CA LYS A 511 69.35 -5.20 19.22
C LYS A 511 70.55 -4.39 18.68
N ARG A 512 70.26 -3.24 18.04
CA ARG A 512 71.31 -2.33 17.54
C ARG A 512 72.19 -1.74 18.70
N GLN A 513 71.56 -1.35 19.81
CA GLN A 513 72.25 -0.82 20.97
C GLN A 513 73.12 -1.90 21.66
N ASN A 514 72.57 -3.11 21.85
CA ASN A 514 73.30 -4.24 22.41
C ASN A 514 74.50 -4.60 21.54
N LYS A 515 74.42 -4.56 20.22
CA LYS A 515 75.51 -4.80 19.29
C LYS A 515 76.63 -3.73 19.39
N LYS A 516 76.26 -2.50 19.75
CA LYS A 516 77.25 -1.41 20.02
C LYS A 516 77.94 -1.55 21.37
N ILE A 517 77.27 -2.10 22.36
CA ILE A 517 77.81 -2.23 23.74
C ILE A 517 78.65 -3.51 23.90
N GLU A 518 78.34 -4.57 23.13
CA GLU A 518 79.07 -5.85 23.19
C GLU A 518 80.62 -5.73 23.04
N PRO A 519 81.11 -4.92 22.09
CA PRO A 519 82.60 -4.71 22.02
C PRO A 519 83.17 -3.98 23.23
N LEU A 520 82.42 -3.08 23.84
CA LEU A 520 82.86 -2.35 25.05
C LEU A 520 82.88 -3.27 26.27
N ILE A 521 81.91 -4.16 26.39
CA ILE A 521 81.93 -5.17 27.49
C ILE A 521 83.07 -6.14 27.32
N ARG A 522 83.40 -6.59 26.11
CA ARG A 522 84.57 -7.44 25.84
C ARG A 522 85.89 -6.70 26.18
N TYR A 523 85.97 -5.42 25.81
CA TYR A 523 87.16 -4.60 26.13
C TYR A 523 87.35 -4.44 27.63
N TYR A 524 86.32 -4.29 28.44
CA TYR A 524 86.41 -4.19 29.89
C TYR A 524 86.77 -5.53 30.57
N ASN A 525 86.21 -6.64 30.10
CA ASN A 525 86.50 -7.98 30.62
C ASN A 525 87.96 -8.41 30.33
N ASP A 526 88.47 -8.09 29.13
CA ASP A 526 89.87 -8.36 28.77
C ASP A 526 90.87 -7.50 29.56
N LYS A 527 90.41 -6.41 30.20
CA LYS A 527 91.24 -5.59 31.10
C LYS A 527 91.24 -6.05 32.57
N GLU A 528 90.20 -6.79 33.00
CA GLU A 528 90.19 -7.36 34.37
C GLU A 528 90.93 -8.71 34.46
N GLU A 529 91.26 -9.35 33.34
CA GLU A 529 92.04 -10.59 33.29
C GLU A 529 93.57 -10.36 33.12
N LYS A 530 94.05 -9.11 33.07
CA LYS A 530 95.49 -8.73 33.08
C LYS A 530 95.83 -8.05 34.40
#